data_6b16b33182ebfc6f438202cdf280afc8
#
_entry.id   6b16b33182ebfc6f438202cdf280afc8
#
_cell.length_a   1.000
_cell.length_b   1.000
_cell.length_c   1.000
_cell.angle_alpha   90.00
_cell.angle_beta   90.00
_cell.angle_gamma   90.00
#
_symmetry.space_group_name_H-M   'P 1'
#
loop_
_entity.id
_entity.type
_entity.pdbx_description
1 polymer ?
#
loop_
_entity_poly.entity_id
_entity_poly.type
_entity_poly.pdbx_seq_one_letter_code
_entity_poly.pdbx_strand_id
1 'polypeptide(L)'
;STVMIDFAELLVDTDATADWAFFAKNGNDVTTLALMTARAHTRRKKIVFFKGYYHGVSPWTQKIDYSGILEEEVCHNIYADWHDIAGLERIFEENKGEIAAVISQPYMHGNFMDNQLPAEGFWQKVRKLCTDNETILIIDDVRAGFRIDLAGSDHYFGFEADLICFCKAIANGYNVS
;
A
#
# COMPACT_ATOMS: atom_id res chain seq x y z
N SER A 1 27.57 0.72 2.19
CA SER A 1 27.95 -0.19 3.29
C SER A 1 27.55 -1.60 2.88
N THR A 2 28.39 -2.62 3.11
CA THR A 2 28.04 -4.04 2.85
C THR A 2 26.80 -4.46 3.62
N VAL A 3 26.59 -3.95 4.84
CA VAL A 3 25.41 -4.19 5.68
C VAL A 3 24.09 -3.88 4.95
N MET A 4 24.05 -2.85 4.09
CA MET A 4 22.84 -2.54 3.33
C MET A 4 22.56 -3.56 2.21
N ILE A 5 23.63 -4.12 1.64
CA ILE A 5 23.51 -5.19 0.63
C ILE A 5 23.01 -6.47 1.31
N ASP A 6 23.68 -6.87 2.39
CA ASP A 6 23.31 -8.06 3.18
C ASP A 6 21.84 -7.97 3.66
N PHE A 7 21.40 -6.77 4.04
CA PHE A 7 20.03 -6.54 4.48
C PHE A 7 19.03 -6.60 3.31
N ALA A 8 19.38 -6.07 2.13
CA ALA A 8 18.53 -6.18 0.95
C ALA A 8 18.36 -7.64 0.52
N GLU A 9 19.45 -8.40 0.50
CA GLU A 9 19.44 -9.84 0.21
C GLU A 9 18.56 -10.60 1.21
N LEU A 10 18.71 -10.31 2.51
CA LEU A 10 17.87 -10.92 3.56
C LEU A 10 16.38 -10.62 3.37
N LEU A 11 16.01 -9.40 3.00
CA LEU A 11 14.61 -9.04 2.75
C LEU A 11 14.05 -9.78 1.54
N VAL A 12 14.78 -9.80 0.44
CA VAL A 12 14.39 -10.53 -0.78
C VAL A 12 14.28 -12.04 -0.52
N ASP A 13 15.20 -12.61 0.25
CA ASP A 13 15.13 -14.04 0.63
C ASP A 13 13.97 -14.34 1.60
N THR A 14 13.50 -13.34 2.36
CA THR A 14 12.44 -13.51 3.36
C THR A 14 11.05 -13.41 2.73
N ASP A 15 10.87 -12.50 1.79
CA ASP A 15 9.63 -12.31 1.03
C ASP A 15 9.73 -13.09 -0.29
N ALA A 16 8.91 -14.12 -0.42
CA ALA A 16 8.97 -15.04 -1.58
C ALA A 16 8.64 -14.39 -2.93
N THR A 17 8.07 -13.19 -2.94
CA THR A 17 7.67 -12.45 -4.14
C THR A 17 8.55 -11.25 -4.44
N ALA A 18 9.46 -10.89 -3.54
CA ALA A 18 10.33 -9.74 -3.70
C ALA A 18 11.50 -10.00 -4.64
N ASP A 19 11.68 -9.14 -5.63
CA ASP A 19 12.83 -9.16 -6.55
C ASP A 19 13.95 -8.20 -6.11
N TRP A 20 13.60 -7.14 -5.35
CA TRP A 20 14.54 -6.12 -4.90
C TRP A 20 14.00 -5.34 -3.70
N ALA A 21 14.88 -4.65 -3.01
CA ALA A 21 14.55 -3.79 -1.88
C ALA A 21 15.10 -2.37 -2.07
N PHE A 22 14.33 -1.38 -1.63
CA PHE A 22 14.74 0.03 -1.57
C PHE A 22 14.59 0.53 -0.13
N PHE A 23 15.58 1.28 0.35
CA PHE A 23 15.61 1.75 1.74
C PHE A 23 15.36 3.24 1.87
N ALA A 24 14.58 3.61 2.87
CA ALA A 24 14.31 4.99 3.26
C ALA A 24 14.40 5.13 4.80
N LYS A 25 13.99 6.27 5.36
CA LYS A 25 14.11 6.54 6.80
C LYS A 25 12.83 6.30 7.59
N ASN A 26 11.68 6.34 6.94
CA ASN A 26 10.39 6.26 7.62
C ASN A 26 9.28 5.79 6.66
N GLY A 27 8.15 5.35 7.24
CA GLY A 27 7.03 4.83 6.48
C GLY A 27 6.43 5.82 5.46
N ASN A 28 6.45 7.13 5.75
CA ASN A 28 5.95 8.13 4.80
C ASN A 28 6.84 8.23 3.56
N ASP A 29 8.15 8.05 3.69
CA ASP A 29 9.07 8.08 2.55
C ASP A 29 8.81 6.88 1.64
N VAL A 30 8.68 5.67 2.19
CA VAL A 30 8.45 4.46 1.36
C VAL A 30 7.07 4.44 0.74
N THR A 31 6.02 4.86 1.43
CA THR A 31 4.68 4.96 0.81
C THR A 31 4.65 6.00 -0.30
N THR A 32 5.33 7.12 -0.11
CA THR A 32 5.49 8.15 -1.16
C THR A 32 6.23 7.60 -2.38
N LEU A 33 7.34 6.91 -2.17
CA LEU A 33 8.11 6.29 -3.24
C LEU A 33 7.31 5.21 -3.98
N ALA A 34 6.58 4.37 -3.25
CA ALA A 34 5.73 3.34 -3.85
C ALA A 34 4.68 3.94 -4.79
N LEU A 35 4.00 5.01 -4.36
CA LEU A 35 3.03 5.71 -5.20
C LEU A 35 3.67 6.39 -6.41
N MET A 36 4.85 6.99 -6.24
CA MET A 36 5.62 7.58 -7.36
C MET A 36 6.03 6.50 -8.37
N THR A 37 6.50 5.36 -7.88
CA THR A 37 6.90 4.21 -8.70
C THR A 37 5.71 3.68 -9.51
N ALA A 38 4.55 3.49 -8.87
CA ALA A 38 3.34 3.04 -9.53
C ALA A 38 2.89 4.00 -10.65
N ARG A 39 2.91 5.32 -10.38
CA ARG A 39 2.60 6.33 -11.40
C ARG A 39 3.61 6.34 -12.54
N ALA A 40 4.89 6.21 -12.26
CA ALA A 40 5.95 6.18 -13.27
C ALA A 40 5.83 4.94 -14.16
N HIS A 41 5.58 3.78 -13.57
CA HIS A 41 5.42 2.50 -14.28
C HIS A 41 4.19 2.50 -15.18
N THR A 42 3.04 2.84 -14.63
CA THR A 42 1.76 2.77 -15.35
C THR A 42 1.51 3.98 -16.27
N ARG A 43 2.21 5.10 -16.03
CA ARG A 43 1.97 6.41 -16.66
C ARG A 43 0.56 6.95 -16.40
N ARG A 44 -0.09 6.49 -15.34
CA ARG A 44 -1.44 6.87 -14.91
C ARG A 44 -1.33 7.78 -13.68
N LYS A 45 -2.43 8.47 -13.33
CA LYS A 45 -2.41 9.50 -12.27
C LYS A 45 -3.20 9.12 -11.03
N LYS A 46 -4.35 8.43 -11.22
CA LYS A 46 -5.31 8.18 -10.15
C LYS A 46 -4.83 7.10 -9.18
N ILE A 47 -5.08 7.30 -7.91
CA ILE A 47 -4.76 6.34 -6.83
C ILE A 47 -6.06 6.05 -6.08
N VAL A 48 -6.34 4.78 -5.85
CA VAL A 48 -7.45 4.34 -5.02
C VAL A 48 -6.94 4.10 -3.60
N PHE A 49 -7.61 4.74 -2.64
CA PHE A 49 -7.41 4.57 -1.20
C PHE A 49 -8.67 3.97 -0.58
N PHE A 50 -8.53 3.17 0.45
CA PHE A 50 -9.68 2.80 1.27
C PHE A 50 -9.92 3.85 2.34
N LYS A 51 -11.20 4.18 2.61
CA LYS A 51 -11.58 5.15 3.65
C LYS A 51 -11.16 4.67 5.04
N GLY A 52 -10.69 5.59 5.86
CA GLY A 52 -10.28 5.31 7.24
C GLY A 52 -8.82 4.89 7.42
N TYR A 53 -8.07 4.70 6.35
CA TYR A 53 -6.65 4.36 6.43
C TYR A 53 -5.74 5.57 6.57
N TYR A 54 -4.52 5.31 7.04
CA TYR A 54 -3.44 6.27 7.19
C TYR A 54 -2.18 5.76 6.50
N HIS A 55 -1.67 6.53 5.55
CA HIS A 55 -0.49 6.16 4.72
C HIS A 55 0.66 7.16 4.82
N GLY A 56 0.71 7.96 5.88
CA GLY A 56 1.71 8.98 6.11
C GLY A 56 1.12 10.39 6.12
N VAL A 57 1.97 11.39 6.04
CA VAL A 57 1.59 12.82 6.16
C VAL A 57 1.85 13.62 4.88
N SER A 58 2.34 13.00 3.82
CA SER A 58 2.48 13.69 2.53
C SER A 58 1.11 14.18 2.06
N PRO A 59 0.97 15.42 1.56
CA PRO A 59 -0.33 16.03 1.25
C PRO A 59 -1.21 15.14 0.37
N TRP A 60 -0.64 14.53 -0.66
CA TRP A 60 -1.34 13.65 -1.60
C TRP A 60 -1.80 12.28 -1.03
N THR A 61 -1.46 11.96 0.23
CA THR A 61 -2.01 10.82 0.98
C THR A 61 -3.13 11.23 1.92
N GLN A 62 -3.43 12.52 2.00
CA GLN A 62 -4.42 13.07 2.93
C GLN A 62 -5.79 13.23 2.27
N LYS A 63 -6.77 13.63 3.06
CA LYS A 63 -8.11 13.99 2.59
C LYS A 63 -8.22 15.50 2.40
N ILE A 64 -9.05 15.90 1.45
CA ILE A 64 -9.28 17.33 1.14
C ILE A 64 -9.83 18.13 2.32
N ASP A 65 -10.54 17.51 3.22
CA ASP A 65 -11.12 18.15 4.40
C ASP A 65 -10.11 18.41 5.53
N TYR A 66 -8.87 17.96 5.38
CA TYR A 66 -7.82 18.27 6.34
C TYR A 66 -7.25 19.68 6.09
N SER A 67 -7.13 20.46 7.18
CA SER A 67 -6.57 21.81 7.11
C SER A 67 -5.15 21.81 6.51
N GLY A 68 -4.93 22.64 5.51
CA GLY A 68 -3.63 22.80 4.84
C GLY A 68 -3.40 21.85 3.67
N ILE A 69 -4.39 21.07 3.27
CA ILE A 69 -4.34 20.26 2.04
C ILE A 69 -4.98 21.04 0.90
N LEU A 70 -4.29 21.10 -0.23
CA LEU A 70 -4.79 21.76 -1.43
C LEU A 70 -5.53 20.76 -2.32
N GLU A 71 -6.54 21.23 -3.05
CA GLU A 71 -7.32 20.39 -3.96
C GLU A 71 -6.42 19.77 -5.05
N GLU A 72 -5.44 20.51 -5.55
CA GLU A 72 -4.49 20.06 -6.56
C GLU A 72 -3.63 18.89 -6.10
N GLU A 73 -3.39 18.75 -4.79
CA GLU A 73 -2.59 17.68 -4.20
C GLU A 73 -3.35 16.36 -4.14
N VAL A 74 -4.68 16.40 -4.07
CA VAL A 74 -5.56 15.24 -3.87
C VAL A 74 -6.57 14.99 -4.99
N CYS A 75 -6.60 15.84 -6.03
CA CYS A 75 -7.55 15.73 -7.14
C CYS A 75 -7.50 14.41 -7.92
N HIS A 76 -6.46 13.64 -7.75
CA HIS A 76 -6.29 12.30 -8.35
C HIS A 76 -6.58 11.15 -7.39
N ASN A 77 -7.03 11.45 -6.17
CA ASN A 77 -7.35 10.43 -5.17
C ASN A 77 -8.81 9.97 -5.31
N ILE A 78 -9.01 8.67 -5.27
CA ILE A 78 -10.33 8.03 -5.27
C ILE A 78 -10.46 7.24 -3.97
N TYR A 79 -11.61 7.30 -3.33
CA TYR A 79 -11.83 6.64 -2.04
C TYR A 79 -12.86 5.52 -2.16
N ALA A 80 -12.44 4.30 -1.90
CA ALA A 80 -13.27 3.10 -1.82
C ALA A 80 -13.68 2.80 -0.38
N ASP A 81 -14.82 2.16 -0.21
CA ASP A 81 -15.23 1.64 1.10
C ASP A 81 -14.59 0.26 1.35
N TRP A 82 -14.20 0.02 2.60
CA TRP A 82 -13.64 -1.25 3.03
C TRP A 82 -14.66 -2.37 2.89
N HIS A 83 -14.26 -3.52 2.36
CA HIS A 83 -15.11 -4.68 2.05
C HIS A 83 -16.12 -4.49 0.91
N ASP A 84 -16.25 -3.32 0.31
CA ASP A 84 -17.15 -3.11 -0.85
C ASP A 84 -16.43 -3.42 -2.18
N ILE A 85 -16.35 -4.70 -2.52
CA ILE A 85 -15.77 -5.14 -3.80
C ILE A 85 -16.57 -4.61 -4.98
N ALA A 86 -17.91 -4.59 -4.90
CA ALA A 86 -18.75 -4.09 -5.99
C ALA A 86 -18.55 -2.58 -6.22
N GLY A 87 -18.33 -1.82 -5.13
CA GLY A 87 -17.94 -0.42 -5.22
C GLY A 87 -16.58 -0.24 -5.87
N LEU A 88 -15.62 -1.08 -5.52
CA LEU A 88 -14.29 -1.07 -6.13
C LEU A 88 -14.35 -1.41 -7.63
N GLU A 89 -15.12 -2.42 -8.03
CA GLU A 89 -15.37 -2.76 -9.44
C GLU A 89 -15.92 -1.56 -10.23
N ARG A 90 -16.94 -0.87 -9.69
CA ARG A 90 -17.48 0.36 -10.31
C ARG A 90 -16.41 1.46 -10.45
N ILE A 91 -15.55 1.64 -9.44
CA ILE A 91 -14.45 2.61 -9.50
C ILE A 91 -13.52 2.27 -10.69
N PHE A 92 -13.19 0.99 -10.89
CA PHE A 92 -12.35 0.57 -12.02
C PHE A 92 -13.04 0.78 -13.38
N GLU A 93 -14.35 0.50 -13.48
CA GLU A 93 -15.14 0.72 -14.71
C GLU A 93 -15.21 2.21 -15.07
N GLU A 94 -15.50 3.07 -14.09
CA GLU A 94 -15.62 4.53 -14.28
C GLU A 94 -14.26 5.21 -14.58
N ASN A 95 -13.15 4.58 -14.21
CA ASN A 95 -11.79 5.12 -14.35
C ASN A 95 -10.89 4.19 -15.18
N LYS A 96 -11.46 3.53 -16.19
CA LYS A 96 -10.76 2.54 -17.00
C LYS A 96 -9.47 3.09 -17.61
N GLY A 97 -8.34 2.44 -17.28
CA GLY A 97 -7.02 2.82 -17.80
C GLY A 97 -6.42 4.08 -17.15
N GLU A 98 -7.01 4.61 -16.07
CA GLU A 98 -6.52 5.82 -15.40
C GLU A 98 -5.94 5.57 -14.00
N ILE A 99 -6.24 4.41 -13.39
CA ILE A 99 -5.81 4.07 -12.04
C ILE A 99 -4.38 3.53 -12.09
N ALA A 100 -3.45 4.24 -11.44
CA ALA A 100 -2.06 3.84 -11.30
C ALA A 100 -1.87 2.77 -10.24
N ALA A 101 -2.52 2.95 -9.09
CA ALA A 101 -2.41 2.01 -7.98
C ALA A 101 -3.67 1.96 -7.11
N VAL A 102 -3.84 0.83 -6.44
CA VAL A 102 -4.62 0.70 -5.20
C VAL A 102 -3.62 0.60 -4.07
N ILE A 103 -3.74 1.45 -3.03
CA ILE A 103 -2.93 1.35 -1.82
C ILE A 103 -3.81 1.04 -0.62
N SER A 104 -3.39 0.11 0.21
CA SER A 104 -4.10 -0.28 1.42
C SER A 104 -3.17 -0.79 2.50
N GLN A 105 -3.60 -0.67 3.74
CA GLN A 105 -3.11 -1.50 4.83
C GLN A 105 -3.71 -2.91 4.71
N PRO A 106 -3.05 -3.96 5.22
CA PRO A 106 -3.50 -5.35 5.01
C PRO A 106 -4.82 -5.68 5.72
N TYR A 107 -5.15 -4.94 6.79
CA TYR A 107 -6.42 -4.97 7.51
C TYR A 107 -6.72 -3.58 8.09
N MET A 108 -7.97 -3.27 8.38
CA MET A 108 -8.32 -1.97 8.95
C MET A 108 -7.76 -1.86 10.37
N HIS A 109 -6.82 -0.96 10.56
CA HIS A 109 -6.34 -0.57 11.87
C HIS A 109 -7.26 0.51 12.45
N GLY A 110 -8.10 0.13 13.37
CA GLY A 110 -8.96 1.10 14.03
C GLY A 110 -8.13 2.10 14.84
N ASN A 111 -8.16 3.38 14.47
CA ASN A 111 -7.56 4.43 15.30
C ASN A 111 -8.47 4.77 16.49
N PHE A 112 -9.77 4.62 16.30
CA PHE A 112 -10.82 4.90 17.31
C PHE A 112 -11.91 3.84 17.31
N MET A 113 -11.66 2.69 16.74
CA MET A 113 -12.54 1.52 16.67
C MET A 113 -11.72 0.24 16.68
N ASP A 114 -12.37 -0.92 16.80
CA ASP A 114 -11.71 -2.23 16.72
C ASP A 114 -11.10 -2.47 15.34
N ASN A 115 -9.99 -3.22 15.32
CA ASN A 115 -9.41 -3.68 14.07
C ASN A 115 -10.38 -4.59 13.30
N GLN A 116 -10.41 -4.45 11.99
CA GLN A 116 -11.24 -5.28 11.12
C GLN A 116 -10.36 -6.07 10.15
N LEU A 117 -10.41 -7.38 10.26
CA LEU A 117 -9.74 -8.26 9.32
C LEU A 117 -10.45 -8.22 7.95
N PRO A 118 -9.72 -8.50 6.85
CA PRO A 118 -10.36 -8.66 5.56
C PRO A 118 -11.34 -9.84 5.58
N ALA A 119 -12.47 -9.69 4.88
CA ALA A 119 -13.37 -10.80 4.65
C ALA A 119 -12.65 -11.88 3.81
N GLU A 120 -13.11 -13.14 3.95
CA GLU A 120 -12.56 -14.25 3.16
C GLU A 120 -12.60 -13.94 1.65
N GLY A 121 -11.48 -14.13 0.97
CA GLY A 121 -11.33 -13.89 -0.45
C GLY A 121 -11.30 -12.41 -0.86
N PHE A 122 -11.31 -11.46 0.08
CA PHE A 122 -11.25 -10.03 -0.23
C PHE A 122 -10.00 -9.67 -1.02
N TRP A 123 -8.83 -10.03 -0.52
CA TRP A 123 -7.55 -9.68 -1.16
C TRP A 123 -7.36 -10.37 -2.51
N GLN A 124 -7.83 -11.61 -2.67
CA GLN A 124 -7.78 -12.32 -3.95
C GLN A 124 -8.60 -11.59 -5.01
N LYS A 125 -9.75 -11.02 -4.63
CA LYS A 125 -10.58 -10.20 -5.54
C LYS A 125 -9.93 -8.87 -5.86
N VAL A 126 -9.36 -8.16 -4.86
CA VAL A 126 -8.62 -6.91 -5.08
C VAL A 126 -7.43 -7.15 -5.99
N ARG A 127 -6.63 -8.21 -5.73
CA ARG A 127 -5.50 -8.58 -6.58
C ARG A 127 -5.93 -8.84 -8.02
N LYS A 128 -7.00 -9.62 -8.20
CA LYS A 128 -7.54 -9.91 -9.53
C LYS A 128 -7.96 -8.62 -10.26
N LEU A 129 -8.68 -7.72 -9.62
CA LEU A 129 -9.07 -6.43 -10.21
C LEU A 129 -7.85 -5.60 -10.62
N CYS A 130 -6.83 -5.54 -9.78
CA CYS A 130 -5.59 -4.84 -10.10
C CYS A 130 -4.89 -5.47 -11.30
N THR A 131 -4.78 -6.80 -11.35
CA THR A 131 -4.16 -7.53 -12.47
C THR A 131 -4.92 -7.32 -13.78
N ASP A 132 -6.25 -7.50 -13.76
CA ASP A 132 -7.10 -7.36 -14.95
C ASP A 132 -7.06 -5.95 -15.55
N ASN A 133 -6.72 -4.94 -14.74
CA ASN A 133 -6.66 -3.53 -15.12
C ASN A 133 -5.22 -2.97 -15.22
N GLU A 134 -4.19 -3.81 -15.11
CA GLU A 134 -2.78 -3.40 -15.13
C GLU A 134 -2.50 -2.28 -14.11
N THR A 135 -3.08 -2.39 -12.93
CA THR A 135 -2.97 -1.45 -11.81
C THR A 135 -2.07 -2.05 -10.74
N ILE A 136 -1.19 -1.24 -10.16
CA ILE A 136 -0.25 -1.67 -9.12
C ILE A 136 -0.99 -1.82 -7.79
N LEU A 137 -0.84 -2.97 -7.13
CA LEU A 137 -1.31 -3.20 -5.77
C LEU A 137 -0.18 -2.91 -4.79
N ILE A 138 -0.37 -1.89 -3.95
CA ILE A 138 0.58 -1.48 -2.91
C ILE A 138 0.03 -1.86 -1.55
N ILE A 139 0.79 -2.61 -0.76
CA ILE A 139 0.47 -2.90 0.64
C ILE A 139 1.34 -2.05 1.56
N ASP A 140 0.68 -1.17 2.30
CA ASP A 140 1.29 -0.43 3.40
C ASP A 140 1.35 -1.32 4.64
N ASP A 141 2.42 -2.08 4.73
CA ASP A 141 2.69 -3.02 5.81
C ASP A 141 3.54 -2.39 6.94
N VAL A 142 3.61 -1.08 6.96
CA VAL A 142 4.36 -0.28 7.97
C VAL A 142 3.96 -0.62 9.40
N ARG A 143 2.71 -1.00 9.64
CA ARG A 143 2.20 -1.33 10.98
C ARG A 143 2.11 -2.83 11.25
N ALA A 144 1.81 -3.65 10.27
CA ALA A 144 1.57 -5.08 10.44
C ALA A 144 2.79 -5.95 10.09
N GLY A 145 3.63 -5.51 9.17
CA GLY A 145 4.81 -6.24 8.71
C GLY A 145 5.74 -6.65 9.85
N PHE A 146 6.27 -7.86 9.76
CA PHE A 146 7.08 -8.52 10.78
C PHE A 146 6.38 -8.74 12.13
N ARG A 147 5.05 -8.58 12.18
CA ARG A 147 4.22 -8.82 13.39
C ARG A 147 3.22 -9.93 13.21
N ILE A 148 2.64 -10.05 12.02
CA ILE A 148 1.69 -11.11 11.71
C ILE A 148 2.30 -12.22 10.88
N ASP A 149 3.25 -11.87 10.03
CA ASP A 149 4.03 -12.82 9.24
C ASP A 149 5.43 -12.26 8.97
N LEU A 150 6.43 -13.14 8.87
CA LEU A 150 7.80 -12.77 8.55
C LEU A 150 7.94 -12.38 7.07
N ALA A 151 7.20 -13.07 6.19
CA ALA A 151 7.22 -12.86 4.75
C ALA A 151 6.28 -11.74 4.26
N GLY A 152 5.65 -11.00 5.17
CA GLY A 152 4.72 -9.93 4.83
C GLY A 152 3.25 -10.29 5.04
N SER A 153 2.41 -9.26 5.11
CA SER A 153 0.98 -9.46 5.35
C SER A 153 0.25 -10.04 4.14
N ASP A 154 0.74 -9.84 2.93
CA ASP A 154 0.18 -10.44 1.72
C ASP A 154 0.37 -11.96 1.71
N HIS A 155 1.54 -12.46 2.14
CA HIS A 155 1.75 -13.88 2.38
C HIS A 155 0.76 -14.44 3.39
N TYR A 156 0.56 -13.76 4.53
CA TYR A 156 -0.39 -14.18 5.56
C TYR A 156 -1.83 -14.29 5.05
N PHE A 157 -2.27 -13.35 4.22
CA PHE A 157 -3.63 -13.31 3.65
C PHE A 157 -3.75 -14.04 2.30
N GLY A 158 -2.69 -14.65 1.80
CA GLY A 158 -2.67 -15.51 0.61
C GLY A 158 -2.92 -14.77 -0.70
N PHE A 159 -2.24 -13.65 -0.91
CA PHE A 159 -2.19 -12.91 -2.18
C PHE A 159 -0.78 -12.36 -2.41
N GLU A 160 -0.52 -11.77 -3.56
CA GLU A 160 0.76 -11.17 -3.91
C GLU A 160 0.57 -9.67 -4.19
N ALA A 161 1.29 -8.82 -3.46
CA ALA A 161 1.38 -7.40 -3.74
C ALA A 161 2.45 -7.12 -4.81
N ASP A 162 2.30 -6.04 -5.56
CA ASP A 162 3.36 -5.57 -6.47
C ASP A 162 4.42 -4.74 -5.72
N LEU A 163 4.02 -4.04 -4.66
CA LEU A 163 4.89 -3.26 -3.78
C LEU A 163 4.45 -3.42 -2.33
N ILE A 164 5.39 -3.68 -1.43
CA ILE A 164 5.17 -3.72 0.02
C ILE A 164 6.02 -2.67 0.69
N CYS A 165 5.41 -1.90 1.59
CA CYS A 165 6.07 -0.84 2.36
C CYS A 165 6.25 -1.28 3.80
N PHE A 166 7.47 -1.52 4.23
CA PHE A 166 7.79 -1.85 5.62
C PHE A 166 8.35 -0.65 6.39
N CYS A 167 8.18 -0.63 7.70
CA CYS A 167 8.81 0.28 8.66
C CYS A 167 8.67 -0.31 10.07
N LYS A 168 8.81 0.49 11.10
CA LYS A 168 8.59 0.14 12.51
C LYS A 168 9.28 -1.18 12.92
N ALA A 169 8.57 -2.31 12.84
CA ALA A 169 9.06 -3.59 13.32
C ALA A 169 10.29 -4.11 12.56
N ILE A 170 10.45 -3.78 11.28
CA ILE A 170 11.61 -4.16 10.47
C ILE A 170 12.94 -3.75 11.09
N ALA A 171 12.96 -2.60 11.75
CA ALA A 171 14.20 -2.01 12.28
C ALA A 171 14.28 -2.03 13.81
N ASN A 172 13.27 -2.52 14.52
CA ASN A 172 13.23 -2.63 15.98
C ASN A 172 13.71 -1.36 16.71
N GLY A 173 13.28 -0.18 16.23
CA GLY A 173 13.61 1.13 16.81
C GLY A 173 14.66 1.95 16.06
N TYR A 174 15.31 1.40 15.05
CA TYR A 174 16.18 2.17 14.15
C TYR A 174 15.36 2.83 13.02
N ASN A 175 15.94 3.87 12.39
CA ASN A 175 15.30 4.60 11.29
C ASN A 175 15.57 3.90 9.96
N VAL A 176 14.77 2.88 9.65
CA VAL A 176 14.81 2.14 8.39
C VAL A 176 13.38 1.84 7.92
N SER A 177 13.19 1.96 6.65
CA SER A 177 11.97 1.56 5.95
C SER A 177 12.33 1.05 4.56
#